data_9225e7bb9f0689c208cf0abadad5be61
#
_entry.id   9225e7bb9f0689c208cf0abadad5be61
#
_cell.length_a   1.000
_cell.length_b   1.000
_cell.length_c   1.000
_cell.angle_alpha   90.00
_cell.angle_beta   90.00
_cell.angle_gamma   90.00
#
_symmetry.space_group_name_H-M   'P 1'
#
loop_
_entity.id
_entity.type
_entity.pdbx_description
1 polymer ?
#
loop_
_entity_poly.entity_id
_entity_poly.type
_entity_poly.pdbx_seq_one_letter_code
_entity_poly.pdbx_strand_id
1 'polypeptide(L)'
;MNKQNIGFIGCGNLALQAIKTLSGSYNIFYSNLSINQAAENLAAEKLETIDLAKKCDVIFITVKPNVTAEVLSSIASQLQNQLVISFVAGISRSKLVDLAGGYKNIVRTMPSLGIGFKNGPIAIAEMGDKALVDQTEVIISELGSTYVLEEKDIDAFTAIYGAGPAYFALVAETMSKLAADSGLSLPDKDLASV
;
A
#
# COMPACT_ATOMS: atom_id res chain seq x y z
N MET A 1 24.79 -7.27 -7.96
CA MET A 1 23.75 -8.12 -7.36
C MET A 1 22.48 -7.93 -8.16
N ASN A 2 21.75 -9.01 -8.48
CA ASN A 2 20.46 -8.86 -9.14
C ASN A 2 19.49 -8.20 -8.14
N LYS A 3 18.79 -7.15 -8.59
CA LYS A 3 17.73 -6.52 -7.79
C LYS A 3 16.58 -7.51 -7.60
N GLN A 4 15.97 -7.54 -6.41
CA GLN A 4 14.76 -8.33 -6.12
C GLN A 4 13.58 -7.81 -6.93
N ASN A 5 12.71 -8.71 -7.37
CA ASN A 5 11.52 -8.38 -8.14
C ASN A 5 10.34 -8.11 -7.21
N ILE A 6 9.77 -6.92 -7.29
CA ILE A 6 8.57 -6.52 -6.54
C ILE A 6 7.42 -6.27 -7.50
N GLY A 7 6.29 -6.92 -7.24
CA GLY A 7 5.06 -6.77 -8.01
C GLY A 7 3.96 -6.07 -7.22
N PHE A 8 3.22 -5.18 -7.88
CA PHE A 8 2.04 -4.52 -7.33
C PHE A 8 0.79 -4.99 -8.06
N ILE A 9 -0.12 -5.67 -7.37
CA ILE A 9 -1.43 -6.01 -7.91
C ILE A 9 -2.43 -4.94 -7.50
N GLY A 10 -2.88 -4.14 -8.49
CA GLY A 10 -3.55 -2.87 -8.30
C GLY A 10 -2.57 -1.70 -8.31
N CYS A 11 -2.73 -0.76 -9.25
CA CYS A 11 -1.82 0.38 -9.41
C CYS A 11 -2.57 1.70 -9.23
N GLY A 12 -3.13 1.91 -8.02
CA GLY A 12 -3.76 3.17 -7.60
C GLY A 12 -2.74 4.14 -6.99
N ASN A 13 -3.24 5.25 -6.44
CA ASN A 13 -2.40 6.32 -5.88
C ASN A 13 -1.43 5.81 -4.81
N LEU A 14 -1.87 4.93 -3.91
CA LEU A 14 -1.02 4.37 -2.85
C LEU A 14 0.12 3.52 -3.42
N ALA A 15 -0.20 2.64 -4.40
CA ALA A 15 0.80 1.84 -5.10
C ALA A 15 1.81 2.72 -5.84
N LEU A 16 1.37 3.77 -6.53
CA LEU A 16 2.26 4.71 -7.23
C LEU A 16 3.26 5.38 -6.28
N GLN A 17 2.85 5.77 -5.08
CA GLN A 17 3.76 6.34 -4.09
C GLN A 17 4.81 5.31 -3.64
N ALA A 18 4.42 4.06 -3.39
CA ALA A 18 5.34 2.99 -3.06
C ALA A 18 6.30 2.69 -4.23
N ILE A 19 5.79 2.58 -5.46
CA ILE A 19 6.58 2.37 -6.68
C ILE A 19 7.64 3.46 -6.83
N LYS A 20 7.25 4.73 -6.70
CA LYS A 20 8.16 5.88 -6.79
C LYS A 20 9.34 5.76 -5.82
N THR A 21 9.09 5.27 -4.63
CA THR A 21 10.14 5.10 -3.61
C THR A 21 11.02 3.88 -3.88
N LEU A 22 10.41 2.74 -4.23
CA LEU A 22 11.10 1.46 -4.33
C LEU A 22 11.81 1.25 -5.69
N SER A 23 11.46 1.98 -6.74
CA SER A 23 12.03 1.79 -8.10
C SER A 23 13.54 1.99 -8.17
N GLY A 24 14.13 2.74 -7.23
CA GLY A 24 15.59 2.89 -7.13
C GLY A 24 16.30 1.61 -6.70
N SER A 25 15.72 0.84 -5.79
CA SER A 25 16.32 -0.33 -5.13
C SER A 25 15.91 -1.67 -5.75
N TYR A 26 14.72 -1.75 -6.37
CA TYR A 26 14.09 -2.98 -6.84
C TYR A 26 13.70 -2.94 -8.32
N ASN A 27 13.52 -4.12 -8.93
CA ASN A 27 12.83 -4.24 -10.21
C ASN A 27 11.33 -4.21 -9.96
N ILE A 28 10.61 -3.28 -10.55
CA ILE A 28 9.19 -3.08 -10.26
C ILE A 28 8.32 -3.57 -11.41
N PHE A 29 7.31 -4.36 -11.04
CA PHE A 29 6.26 -4.86 -11.92
C PHE A 29 4.90 -4.45 -11.38
N TYR A 30 3.92 -4.24 -12.26
CA TYR A 30 2.56 -3.96 -11.80
C TYR A 30 1.53 -4.68 -12.68
N SER A 31 0.41 -5.03 -12.07
CA SER A 31 -0.79 -5.53 -12.75
C SER A 31 -1.96 -4.60 -12.43
N ASN A 32 -2.64 -4.16 -13.47
CA ASN A 32 -3.80 -3.29 -13.37
C ASN A 32 -4.69 -3.46 -14.60
N LEU A 33 -6.00 -3.18 -14.50
CA LEU A 33 -6.94 -3.30 -15.61
C LEU A 33 -6.54 -2.45 -16.84
N SER A 34 -5.99 -1.27 -16.60
CA SER A 34 -5.48 -0.38 -17.64
C SER A 34 -3.99 -0.09 -17.45
N ILE A 35 -3.35 0.38 -18.49
CA ILE A 35 -1.98 0.92 -18.40
C ILE A 35 -2.00 2.11 -17.44
N ASN A 36 -1.01 2.17 -16.56
CA ASN A 36 -0.77 3.31 -15.69
C ASN A 36 0.49 4.03 -16.14
N GLN A 37 0.33 5.10 -16.92
CA GLN A 37 1.44 5.85 -17.48
C GLN A 37 2.38 6.41 -16.42
N ALA A 38 1.87 6.75 -15.24
CA ALA A 38 2.71 7.23 -14.14
C ALA A 38 3.63 6.13 -13.60
N ALA A 39 3.17 4.87 -13.56
CA ALA A 39 3.99 3.73 -13.16
C ALA A 39 5.07 3.43 -14.22
N GLU A 40 4.73 3.46 -15.50
CA GLU A 40 5.68 3.25 -16.59
C GLU A 40 6.77 4.34 -16.63
N ASN A 41 6.41 5.58 -16.36
CA ASN A 41 7.38 6.68 -16.21
C ASN A 41 8.36 6.49 -15.03
N LEU A 42 8.02 5.60 -14.07
CA LEU A 42 8.90 5.17 -12.98
C LEU A 42 9.63 3.85 -13.29
N ALA A 43 9.68 3.46 -14.56
CA ALA A 43 10.28 2.21 -15.05
C ALA A 43 9.62 0.93 -14.47
N ALA A 44 8.35 0.98 -14.09
CA ALA A 44 7.59 -0.20 -13.71
C ALA A 44 7.03 -0.89 -14.97
N GLU A 45 7.25 -2.20 -15.09
CA GLU A 45 6.79 -3.01 -16.21
C GLU A 45 5.39 -3.58 -15.93
N LYS A 46 4.44 -3.39 -16.85
CA LYS A 46 3.11 -4.01 -16.75
C LYS A 46 3.16 -5.49 -17.09
N LEU A 47 2.53 -6.32 -16.25
CA LEU A 47 2.34 -7.75 -16.46
C LEU A 47 0.88 -8.14 -16.20
N GLU A 48 0.47 -9.27 -16.76
CA GLU A 48 -0.77 -9.93 -16.32
C GLU A 48 -0.59 -10.47 -14.91
N THR A 49 -1.68 -10.50 -14.12
CA THR A 49 -1.64 -10.81 -12.68
C THR A 49 -0.97 -12.15 -12.38
N ILE A 50 -1.23 -13.18 -13.17
CA ILE A 50 -0.65 -14.52 -13.01
C ILE A 50 0.83 -14.53 -13.31
N ASP A 51 1.27 -13.82 -14.36
CA ASP A 51 2.69 -13.75 -14.73
C ASP A 51 3.49 -12.92 -13.72
N LEU A 52 2.89 -11.86 -13.18
CA LEU A 52 3.47 -11.11 -12.08
C LEU A 52 3.68 -12.01 -10.85
N ALA A 53 2.68 -12.82 -10.48
CA ALA A 53 2.78 -13.72 -9.33
C ALA A 53 3.89 -14.77 -9.48
N LYS A 54 4.18 -15.21 -10.71
CA LYS A 54 5.29 -16.15 -11.00
C LYS A 54 6.66 -15.47 -10.99
N LYS A 55 6.73 -14.20 -11.44
CA LYS A 55 8.00 -13.49 -11.67
C LYS A 55 8.53 -12.81 -10.42
N CYS A 56 7.66 -12.37 -9.53
CA CYS A 56 8.04 -11.53 -8.39
C CYS A 56 8.35 -12.34 -7.13
N ASP A 57 9.34 -11.88 -6.38
CA ASP A 57 9.70 -12.43 -5.07
C ASP A 57 8.80 -11.86 -3.96
N VAL A 58 8.36 -10.63 -4.13
CA VAL A 58 7.47 -9.90 -3.22
C VAL A 58 6.28 -9.36 -4.00
N ILE A 59 5.07 -9.56 -3.47
CA ILE A 59 3.83 -9.15 -4.11
C ILE A 59 3.04 -8.25 -3.16
N PHE A 60 2.85 -7.01 -3.55
CA PHE A 60 1.96 -6.08 -2.85
C PHE A 60 0.53 -6.21 -3.39
N ILE A 61 -0.42 -6.46 -2.49
CA ILE A 61 -1.86 -6.41 -2.79
C ILE A 61 -2.37 -5.02 -2.46
N THR A 62 -2.62 -4.23 -3.49
CA THR A 62 -2.98 -2.80 -3.40
C THR A 62 -4.30 -2.48 -4.12
N VAL A 63 -5.13 -3.51 -4.29
CA VAL A 63 -6.49 -3.39 -4.83
C VAL A 63 -7.49 -2.96 -3.76
N LYS A 64 -8.69 -2.59 -4.19
CA LYS A 64 -9.80 -2.30 -3.27
C LYS A 64 -10.27 -3.58 -2.56
N PRO A 65 -10.81 -3.49 -1.32
CA PRO A 65 -11.26 -4.67 -0.56
C PRO A 65 -12.25 -5.59 -1.31
N ASN A 66 -13.16 -5.01 -2.09
CA ASN A 66 -14.20 -5.75 -2.81
C ASN A 66 -13.68 -6.65 -3.94
N VAL A 67 -12.46 -6.43 -4.45
CA VAL A 67 -11.84 -7.27 -5.51
C VAL A 67 -10.71 -8.15 -4.98
N THR A 68 -10.37 -8.05 -3.69
CA THR A 68 -9.25 -8.79 -3.09
C THR A 68 -9.45 -10.30 -3.16
N ALA A 69 -10.68 -10.78 -2.98
CA ALA A 69 -11.00 -12.21 -3.03
C ALA A 69 -10.71 -12.81 -4.42
N GLU A 70 -11.14 -12.11 -5.47
CA GLU A 70 -10.90 -12.53 -6.85
C GLU A 70 -9.40 -12.56 -7.16
N VAL A 71 -8.69 -11.50 -6.80
CA VAL A 71 -7.23 -11.39 -7.02
C VAL A 71 -6.48 -12.51 -6.31
N LEU A 72 -6.67 -12.70 -5.00
CA LEU A 72 -5.94 -13.72 -4.24
C LEU A 72 -6.26 -15.13 -4.74
N SER A 73 -7.53 -15.43 -5.06
CA SER A 73 -7.92 -16.73 -5.62
C SER A 73 -7.24 -17.00 -6.96
N SER A 74 -7.12 -15.98 -7.83
CA SER A 74 -6.52 -16.13 -9.16
C SER A 74 -5.04 -16.47 -9.13
N ILE A 75 -4.31 -15.97 -8.12
CA ILE A 75 -2.87 -16.21 -8.00
C ILE A 75 -2.51 -17.36 -7.03
N ALA A 76 -3.45 -17.87 -6.26
CA ALA A 76 -3.21 -18.84 -5.19
C ALA A 76 -2.35 -20.04 -5.63
N SER A 77 -2.63 -20.60 -6.82
CA SER A 77 -1.87 -21.73 -7.36
C SER A 77 -0.46 -21.40 -7.86
N GLN A 78 -0.13 -20.12 -7.96
CA GLN A 78 1.19 -19.63 -8.37
C GLN A 78 2.09 -19.29 -7.18
N LEU A 79 1.49 -19.14 -5.98
CA LEU A 79 2.23 -18.79 -4.77
C LEU A 79 2.99 -20.01 -4.24
N GLN A 80 4.31 -19.87 -4.08
CA GLN A 80 5.22 -20.91 -3.56
C GLN A 80 6.03 -20.38 -2.37
N ASN A 81 6.91 -19.41 -2.62
CA ASN A 81 7.80 -18.83 -1.60
C ASN A 81 7.74 -17.30 -1.55
N GLN A 82 6.87 -16.68 -2.35
CA GLN A 82 6.74 -15.23 -2.40
C GLN A 82 6.31 -14.66 -1.06
N LEU A 83 6.83 -13.50 -0.70
CA LEU A 83 6.26 -12.70 0.38
C LEU A 83 5.08 -11.88 -0.19
N VAL A 84 3.89 -12.08 0.36
CA VAL A 84 2.71 -11.28 0.00
C VAL A 84 2.47 -10.23 1.08
N ILE A 85 2.50 -8.95 0.69
CA ILE A 85 2.26 -7.81 1.58
C ILE A 85 0.92 -7.17 1.21
N SER A 86 -0.05 -7.22 2.13
CA SER A 86 -1.37 -6.65 1.89
C SER A 86 -1.49 -5.24 2.46
N PHE A 87 -1.82 -4.28 1.60
CA PHE A 87 -2.21 -2.90 1.95
C PHE A 87 -3.74 -2.73 2.02
N VAL A 88 -4.46 -3.85 1.99
CA VAL A 88 -5.93 -3.83 1.93
C VAL A 88 -6.53 -3.56 3.30
N ALA A 89 -7.36 -2.52 3.40
CA ALA A 89 -8.06 -2.17 4.63
C ALA A 89 -9.20 -3.15 4.94
N GLY A 90 -9.45 -3.41 6.24
CA GLY A 90 -10.65 -4.12 6.71
C GLY A 90 -10.68 -5.63 6.42
N ILE A 91 -9.57 -6.24 5.98
CA ILE A 91 -9.48 -7.69 5.78
C ILE A 91 -8.41 -8.25 6.72
N SER A 92 -8.81 -9.15 7.62
CA SER A 92 -7.89 -9.79 8.55
C SER A 92 -6.87 -10.69 7.82
N ARG A 93 -5.70 -10.91 8.46
CA ARG A 93 -4.69 -11.83 7.91
C ARG A 93 -5.25 -13.24 7.70
N SER A 94 -6.03 -13.76 8.66
CA SER A 94 -6.65 -15.09 8.53
C SER A 94 -7.51 -15.15 7.28
N LYS A 95 -8.33 -14.13 7.02
CA LYS A 95 -9.16 -14.05 5.81
C LYS A 95 -8.32 -13.95 4.53
N LEU A 96 -7.22 -13.20 4.53
CA LEU A 96 -6.30 -13.13 3.38
C LEU A 96 -5.69 -14.50 3.08
N VAL A 97 -5.28 -15.25 4.11
CA VAL A 97 -4.75 -16.62 3.98
C VAL A 97 -5.80 -17.56 3.38
N ASP A 98 -7.04 -17.52 3.88
CA ASP A 98 -8.15 -18.33 3.34
C ASP A 98 -8.40 -18.02 1.85
N LEU A 99 -8.46 -16.73 1.48
CA LEU A 99 -8.66 -16.28 0.10
C LEU A 99 -7.52 -16.70 -0.84
N ALA A 100 -6.31 -16.83 -0.31
CA ALA A 100 -5.14 -17.32 -1.03
C ALA A 100 -4.97 -18.85 -1.00
N GLY A 101 -6.06 -19.59 -0.73
CA GLY A 101 -6.02 -21.06 -0.73
C GLY A 101 -5.19 -21.67 0.40
N GLY A 102 -5.03 -20.97 1.52
CA GLY A 102 -4.24 -21.42 2.66
C GLY A 102 -2.77 -20.98 2.63
N TYR A 103 -2.37 -20.14 1.68
CA TYR A 103 -1.00 -19.64 1.59
C TYR A 103 -0.66 -18.74 2.79
N LYS A 104 0.43 -19.06 3.52
CA LYS A 104 0.72 -18.47 4.83
C LYS A 104 1.70 -17.29 4.81
N ASN A 105 2.51 -17.16 3.74
CA ASN A 105 3.49 -16.07 3.66
C ASN A 105 2.80 -14.75 3.27
N ILE A 106 1.75 -14.40 3.98
CA ILE A 106 0.99 -13.16 3.82
C ILE A 106 1.10 -12.34 5.09
N VAL A 107 1.52 -11.08 4.94
CA VAL A 107 1.60 -10.10 6.02
C VAL A 107 0.58 -9.00 5.77
N ARG A 108 -0.28 -8.75 6.76
CA ARG A 108 -1.20 -7.61 6.74
C ARG A 108 -0.46 -6.38 7.20
N THR A 109 -0.54 -5.33 6.42
CA THR A 109 0.06 -4.02 6.74
C THR A 109 -0.95 -2.91 6.45
N MET A 110 -0.75 -1.76 7.05
CA MET A 110 -1.57 -0.58 6.79
C MET A 110 -0.69 0.65 6.70
N PRO A 111 -0.39 1.12 5.49
CA PRO A 111 0.31 2.38 5.28
C PRO A 111 -0.63 3.58 5.42
N SER A 112 -0.10 4.70 5.89
CA SER A 112 -0.74 6.00 5.73
C SER A 112 -0.47 6.57 4.33
N LEU A 113 -1.20 7.61 3.91
CA LEU A 113 -0.94 8.31 2.64
C LEU A 113 0.42 9.03 2.63
N GLY A 114 1.08 9.18 3.78
CA GLY A 114 2.39 9.81 3.92
C GLY A 114 3.56 9.00 3.35
N ILE A 115 3.36 7.76 2.91
CA ILE A 115 4.43 6.92 2.33
C ILE A 115 5.09 7.54 1.09
N GLY A 116 4.39 8.41 0.36
CA GLY A 116 4.96 9.15 -0.77
C GLY A 116 6.05 10.14 -0.39
N PHE A 117 6.12 10.53 0.89
CA PHE A 117 7.10 11.45 1.45
C PHE A 117 8.13 10.73 2.33
N LYS A 118 8.14 9.39 2.38
CA LYS A 118 8.98 8.56 3.24
C LYS A 118 8.86 8.88 4.74
N ASN A 119 7.74 9.41 5.16
CA ASN A 119 7.53 9.90 6.53
C ASN A 119 6.16 9.53 7.11
N GLY A 120 5.43 8.66 6.45
CA GLY A 120 4.13 8.19 6.95
C GLY A 120 4.30 6.98 7.87
N PRO A 121 3.49 6.85 8.94
CA PRO A 121 3.47 5.65 9.74
C PRO A 121 2.85 4.48 8.95
N ILE A 122 3.43 3.29 9.15
CA ILE A 122 2.98 2.03 8.53
C ILE A 122 2.85 0.98 9.62
N ALA A 123 1.65 0.47 9.84
CA ALA A 123 1.46 -0.65 10.74
C ALA A 123 1.74 -1.99 10.04
N ILE A 124 2.39 -2.90 10.75
CA ILE A 124 2.58 -4.31 10.40
C ILE A 124 1.83 -5.12 11.44
N ALA A 125 0.91 -5.99 11.03
CA ALA A 125 0.25 -6.88 11.95
C ALA A 125 1.24 -7.91 12.50
N GLU A 126 1.32 -8.01 13.83
CA GLU A 126 2.10 -9.05 14.51
C GLU A 126 1.58 -10.44 14.13
N MET A 127 2.49 -11.37 13.96
CA MET A 127 2.19 -12.75 13.64
C MET A 127 3.26 -13.66 14.24
N GLY A 128 2.92 -14.97 14.41
CA GLY A 128 3.84 -15.91 15.02
C GLY A 128 5.13 -16.17 14.22
N ASP A 129 5.15 -15.86 12.93
CA ASP A 129 6.34 -15.95 12.08
C ASP A 129 7.08 -14.61 12.06
N LYS A 130 8.01 -14.45 13.00
CA LYS A 130 8.83 -13.23 13.10
C LYS A 130 9.69 -13.00 11.85
N ALA A 131 10.15 -14.04 11.17
CA ALA A 131 10.99 -13.87 9.98
C ALA A 131 10.24 -13.19 8.84
N LEU A 132 8.95 -13.49 8.65
CA LEU A 132 8.11 -12.79 7.67
C LEU A 132 7.87 -11.33 8.04
N VAL A 133 7.70 -11.04 9.34
CA VAL A 133 7.56 -9.64 9.82
C VAL A 133 8.84 -8.88 9.53
N ASP A 134 10.01 -9.43 9.91
CA ASP A 134 11.31 -8.78 9.72
C ASP A 134 11.61 -8.55 8.21
N GLN A 135 11.30 -9.53 7.34
CA GLN A 135 11.43 -9.36 5.88
C GLN A 135 10.52 -8.25 5.34
N THR A 136 9.29 -8.20 5.82
CA THR A 136 8.35 -7.13 5.45
C THR A 136 8.88 -5.77 5.89
N GLU A 137 9.36 -5.68 7.13
CA GLU A 137 9.88 -4.44 7.70
C GLU A 137 11.07 -3.88 6.92
N VAL A 138 11.98 -4.73 6.45
CA VAL A 138 13.13 -4.33 5.61
C VAL A 138 12.65 -3.57 4.37
N ILE A 139 11.60 -4.04 3.70
CA ILE A 139 11.10 -3.42 2.47
C ILE A 139 10.28 -2.17 2.76
N ILE A 140 9.32 -2.28 3.70
CA ILE A 140 8.37 -1.18 3.92
C ILE A 140 8.94 -0.03 4.74
N SER A 141 10.06 -0.23 5.47
CA SER A 141 10.78 0.86 6.13
C SER A 141 11.38 1.89 5.14
N GLU A 142 11.59 1.50 3.87
CA GLU A 142 11.94 2.46 2.83
C GLU A 142 10.79 3.43 2.50
N LEU A 143 9.54 3.06 2.83
CA LEU A 143 8.33 3.85 2.58
C LEU A 143 7.98 4.79 3.74
N GLY A 144 8.43 4.49 4.96
CA GLY A 144 8.09 5.28 6.15
C GLY A 144 8.45 4.59 7.46
N SER A 145 7.95 5.13 8.56
CA SER A 145 8.18 4.60 9.91
C SER A 145 7.29 3.38 10.17
N THR A 146 7.87 2.23 10.51
CA THR A 146 7.16 0.98 10.75
C THR A 146 6.82 0.77 12.22
N TYR A 147 5.65 0.19 12.48
CA TYR A 147 5.17 -0.17 13.82
C TYR A 147 4.55 -1.56 13.77
N VAL A 148 5.13 -2.51 14.48
CA VAL A 148 4.54 -3.85 14.66
C VAL A 148 3.47 -3.76 15.75
N LEU A 149 2.23 -4.09 15.41
CA LEU A 149 1.05 -3.98 16.27
C LEU A 149 0.32 -5.30 16.33
N GLU A 150 -0.38 -5.56 17.43
CA GLU A 150 -1.36 -6.65 17.45
C GLU A 150 -2.40 -6.48 16.34
N GLU A 151 -2.81 -7.56 15.69
CA GLU A 151 -3.73 -7.45 14.55
C GLU A 151 -5.05 -6.74 14.89
N LYS A 152 -5.53 -6.86 16.13
CA LYS A 152 -6.75 -6.20 16.61
C LYS A 152 -6.66 -4.66 16.56
N ASP A 153 -5.43 -4.10 16.61
CA ASP A 153 -5.21 -2.65 16.65
C ASP A 153 -5.03 -2.03 15.27
N ILE A 154 -4.90 -2.86 14.21
CA ILE A 154 -4.71 -2.37 12.82
C ILE A 154 -5.90 -1.54 12.35
N ASP A 155 -7.13 -1.87 12.74
CA ASP A 155 -8.31 -1.12 12.29
C ASP A 155 -8.40 0.25 13.01
N ALA A 156 -8.02 0.33 14.28
CA ALA A 156 -7.87 1.59 14.99
C ALA A 156 -6.76 2.46 14.39
N PHE A 157 -5.60 1.84 14.08
CA PHE A 157 -4.52 2.52 13.36
C PHE A 157 -5.00 3.06 12.01
N THR A 158 -5.77 2.27 11.26
CA THR A 158 -6.34 2.68 9.96
C THR A 158 -7.24 3.90 10.10
N ALA A 159 -8.11 3.91 11.12
CA ALA A 159 -9.02 5.03 11.37
C ALA A 159 -8.28 6.34 11.71
N ILE A 160 -7.16 6.24 12.44
CA ILE A 160 -6.40 7.40 12.90
C ILE A 160 -5.40 7.86 11.84
N TYR A 161 -4.53 6.95 11.37
CA TYR A 161 -3.40 7.31 10.50
C TYR A 161 -3.69 7.10 9.02
N GLY A 162 -4.52 6.13 8.67
CA GLY A 162 -4.95 5.90 7.29
C GLY A 162 -5.92 6.96 6.80
N ALA A 163 -6.96 7.27 7.61
CA ALA A 163 -7.97 8.27 7.28
C ALA A 163 -7.62 9.68 7.77
N GLY A 164 -6.68 9.83 8.71
CA GLY A 164 -6.29 11.11 9.30
C GLY A 164 -6.05 12.25 8.32
N PRO A 165 -5.28 12.06 7.24
CA PRO A 165 -5.08 13.12 6.23
C PRO A 165 -6.38 13.66 5.64
N ALA A 166 -7.41 12.82 5.47
CA ALA A 166 -8.72 13.27 4.96
C ALA A 166 -9.46 14.15 5.97
N TYR A 167 -9.28 13.92 7.27
CA TYR A 167 -9.90 14.78 8.31
C TYR A 167 -9.27 16.17 8.28
N PHE A 168 -7.95 16.27 8.18
CA PHE A 168 -7.27 17.56 8.06
C PHE A 168 -7.61 18.28 6.76
N ALA A 169 -7.71 17.56 5.64
CA ALA A 169 -8.14 18.13 4.37
C ALA A 169 -9.56 18.72 4.45
N LEU A 170 -10.50 18.05 5.14
CA LEU A 170 -11.85 18.56 5.35
C LEU A 170 -11.86 19.84 6.18
N VAL A 171 -11.03 19.91 7.23
CA VAL A 171 -10.89 21.14 8.04
C VAL A 171 -10.33 22.28 7.19
N ALA A 172 -9.27 22.06 6.42
CA ALA A 172 -8.67 23.06 5.56
C ALA A 172 -9.67 23.55 4.49
N GLU A 173 -10.44 22.64 3.86
CA GLU A 173 -11.50 23.01 2.90
C GLU A 173 -12.58 23.87 3.54
N THR A 174 -12.99 23.52 4.77
CA THR A 174 -14.01 24.27 5.52
C THR A 174 -13.50 25.67 5.83
N MET A 175 -12.25 25.82 6.28
CA MET A 175 -11.62 27.13 6.53
C MET A 175 -11.55 27.98 5.25
N SER A 176 -11.21 27.37 4.11
CA SER A 176 -11.16 28.04 2.80
C SER A 176 -12.54 28.57 2.40
N LYS A 177 -13.59 27.77 2.58
CA LYS A 177 -14.98 28.20 2.31
C LYS A 177 -15.38 29.36 3.20
N LEU A 178 -15.13 29.30 4.50
CA LEU A 178 -15.45 30.37 5.45
C LEU A 178 -14.71 31.67 5.09
N ALA A 179 -13.45 31.59 4.69
CA ALA A 179 -12.69 32.77 4.23
C ALA A 179 -13.33 33.40 2.99
N ALA A 180 -13.70 32.58 2.01
CA ALA A 180 -14.37 33.06 0.78
C ALA A 180 -15.72 33.70 1.09
N ASP A 181 -16.56 33.07 1.93
CA ASP A 181 -17.89 33.56 2.34
C ASP A 181 -17.77 34.90 3.11
N SER A 182 -16.67 35.10 3.82
CA SER A 182 -16.37 36.35 4.53
C SER A 182 -15.80 37.46 3.64
N GLY A 183 -15.63 37.20 2.34
CA GLY A 183 -15.03 38.16 1.38
C GLY A 183 -13.51 38.26 1.50
N LEU A 184 -12.87 37.36 2.25
CA LEU A 184 -11.41 37.29 2.37
C LEU A 184 -10.86 36.46 1.20
N SER A 185 -10.15 37.11 0.28
CA SER A 185 -9.46 36.44 -0.81
C SER A 185 -8.01 36.16 -0.43
N LEU A 186 -7.73 34.91 -0.04
CA LEU A 186 -6.35 34.43 0.16
C LEU A 186 -5.91 33.64 -1.08
N PRO A 187 -4.64 33.76 -1.50
CA PRO A 187 -4.09 32.89 -2.54
C PRO A 187 -4.16 31.42 -2.09
N ASP A 188 -4.62 30.51 -2.98
CA ASP A 188 -4.78 29.06 -2.68
C ASP A 188 -3.52 28.41 -2.09
N LYS A 189 -2.33 28.92 -2.46
CA LYS A 189 -1.04 28.45 -1.92
C LYS A 189 -0.84 28.70 -0.42
N ASP A 190 -1.53 29.67 0.15
CA ASP A 190 -1.34 30.05 1.56
C ASP A 190 -2.25 29.21 2.49
N LEU A 191 -3.34 28.65 1.95
CA LEU A 191 -4.22 27.71 2.67
C LEU A 191 -3.67 26.27 2.71
N ALA A 192 -2.84 25.91 1.72
CA ALA A 192 -2.18 24.59 1.68
C ALA A 192 -0.95 24.51 2.61
N SER A 193 -0.54 25.60 3.25
CA SER A 193 0.62 25.68 4.12
C SER A 193 0.29 25.58 5.62
N VAL A 194 -1.00 25.45 5.95
CA VAL A 194 -1.50 25.17 7.30
C VAL A 194 -1.72 23.68 7.47
#